data_58b97487660f094cf2fef11aa20a56a3
#
_entry.id   58b97487660f094cf2fef11aa20a56a3
#
_cell.length_a   1.000
_cell.length_b   1.000
_cell.length_c   1.000
_cell.angle_alpha   90.00
_cell.angle_beta   90.00
_cell.angle_gamma   90.00
#
_symmetry.space_group_name_H-M   'P 1'
#
loop_
_entity.id
_entity.type
_entity.pdbx_description
1 polymer ?
#
loop_
_entity_poly.entity_id
_entity_poly.type
_entity_poly.pdbx_seq_one_letter_code
_entity_poly.pdbx_strand_id
1 'polypeptide(L)'
;MHRSPFTSTRCALFLLVLCVFGNGPATAGPLEEYVARPDSSFAWQVREKQVMEGLDVTTIDLTSQTWRGGRWTHTLYIARPRELRNPGTALLEITHAVGKKSLPAVKLLAERSGSLVAVVTDVPNQPLYGNRSEDALIAYTFDQYLKTGDETWPLLLPMTKSAVRAMDVVQAWALAGQRQKVERFVVSGASKRGWTTWLAGAVDKRVCGIAPMVIDMLNMKAQTQWSQRVYGSQSEKINDYTDLGLVEKMDLPEMVRLRGIVDPYSYRAAFTMPKLLLLGTNDPYWTVDALRHYWDALPAPKLVYQAPNAGHGAGNTPDAVQTLAAFLQMMADRQAPPQMTWQLKGDSGASVTVSADRPAKRALLWTAHSSTRDFRQATWSNRSLALEAEGTRASAAVATPTNGFTAFMAEMTFATASGKDSYRLSTQVQVTPEL
;
A
#
# COMPACT_ATOMS: atom_id res chain seq x y z
N MET A 1 -26.24 67.90 53.90
CA MET A 1 -27.39 67.16 53.38
C MET A 1 -27.16 66.90 51.94
N HIS A 2 -26.68 65.68 51.56
CA HIS A 2 -26.87 65.06 50.25
C HIS A 2 -26.40 63.63 50.35
N ARG A 3 -27.35 62.69 50.26
CA ARG A 3 -27.12 61.25 50.21
C ARG A 3 -26.84 60.86 48.78
N SER A 4 -25.79 60.10 48.56
CA SER A 4 -25.47 59.43 47.32
C SER A 4 -25.92 57.97 47.42
N PRO A 5 -26.51 57.32 46.36
CA PRO A 5 -26.94 55.94 46.41
C PRO A 5 -25.87 55.03 45.99
N PHE A 6 -25.67 53.89 46.66
CA PHE A 6 -24.84 52.77 46.34
C PHE A 6 -25.49 51.97 45.20
N THR A 7 -24.79 51.81 44.11
CA THR A 7 -25.13 50.84 43.03
C THR A 7 -24.35 49.55 43.24
N SER A 8 -25.08 48.48 43.54
CA SER A 8 -24.52 47.12 43.65
C SER A 8 -24.38 46.51 42.30
N THR A 9 -23.12 46.27 41.85
CA THR A 9 -22.80 45.51 40.66
C THR A 9 -22.84 44.03 41.00
N ARG A 10 -23.82 43.28 40.43
CA ARG A 10 -23.87 41.83 40.52
C ARG A 10 -22.91 41.26 39.45
N CYS A 11 -21.80 40.66 39.89
CA CYS A 11 -20.95 39.81 39.06
C CYS A 11 -21.68 38.47 38.80
N ALA A 12 -22.09 38.24 37.56
CA ALA A 12 -22.55 36.92 37.09
C ALA A 12 -21.34 36.06 36.76
N LEU A 13 -21.11 35.04 37.57
CA LEU A 13 -20.09 34.01 37.34
C LEU A 13 -20.64 33.02 36.29
N PHE A 14 -20.16 33.13 35.02
CA PHE A 14 -20.41 32.12 34.00
C PHE A 14 -19.49 30.91 34.27
N LEU A 15 -20.07 29.80 34.75
CA LEU A 15 -19.39 28.52 34.81
C LEU A 15 -19.31 27.97 33.38
N LEU A 16 -18.11 27.99 32.77
CA LEU A 16 -17.81 27.28 31.52
C LEU A 16 -17.67 25.78 31.85
N VAL A 17 -18.70 25.00 31.59
CA VAL A 17 -18.60 23.53 31.63
C VAL A 17 -17.82 23.08 30.40
N LEU A 18 -16.51 22.81 30.55
CA LEU A 18 -15.73 22.10 29.58
C LEU A 18 -16.21 20.64 29.55
N CYS A 19 -17.02 20.27 28.55
CA CYS A 19 -17.25 18.89 28.22
C CYS A 19 -15.94 18.31 27.60
N VAL A 20 -15.11 17.69 28.43
CA VAL A 20 -14.03 16.85 28.00
C VAL A 20 -14.68 15.59 27.44
N PHE A 21 -14.87 15.52 26.11
CA PHE A 21 -15.14 14.27 25.46
C PHE A 21 -13.87 13.41 25.61
N GLY A 22 -13.86 12.56 26.62
CA GLY A 22 -12.86 11.53 26.77
C GLY A 22 -12.99 10.57 25.59
N ASN A 23 -12.02 10.60 24.67
CA ASN A 23 -11.81 9.48 23.76
C ASN A 23 -11.45 8.27 24.63
N GLY A 24 -12.42 7.44 24.96
CA GLY A 24 -12.17 6.11 25.47
C GLY A 24 -11.26 5.36 24.49
N PRO A 25 -10.48 4.39 24.93
CA PRO A 25 -9.68 3.57 24.02
C PRO A 25 -10.62 3.03 22.94
N ALA A 26 -10.31 3.32 21.65
CA ALA A 26 -11.06 2.75 20.55
C ALA A 26 -11.05 1.22 20.74
N THR A 27 -12.22 0.61 20.80
CA THR A 27 -12.33 -0.85 20.88
C THR A 27 -11.65 -1.44 19.65
N ALA A 28 -10.79 -2.44 19.85
CA ALA A 28 -10.14 -3.14 18.75
C ALA A 28 -11.22 -3.71 17.80
N GLY A 29 -11.02 -3.54 16.51
CA GLY A 29 -11.93 -4.09 15.50
C GLY A 29 -11.66 -5.57 15.23
N PRO A 30 -12.52 -6.23 14.42
CA PRO A 30 -12.39 -7.66 14.13
C PRO A 30 -11.03 -8.07 13.56
N LEU A 31 -10.37 -7.21 12.77
CA LEU A 31 -9.05 -7.47 12.23
C LEU A 31 -7.98 -7.48 13.32
N GLU A 32 -7.95 -6.45 14.17
CA GLU A 32 -7.00 -6.31 15.26
C GLU A 32 -7.18 -7.46 16.26
N GLU A 33 -8.42 -7.80 16.62
CA GLU A 33 -8.73 -8.90 17.53
C GLU A 33 -8.29 -10.25 16.95
N TYR A 34 -8.54 -10.48 15.65
CA TYR A 34 -8.14 -11.71 14.98
C TYR A 34 -6.61 -11.86 14.97
N VAL A 35 -5.88 -10.82 14.60
CA VAL A 35 -4.42 -10.83 14.51
C VAL A 35 -3.80 -11.03 15.90
N ALA A 36 -4.31 -10.34 16.92
CA ALA A 36 -3.80 -10.41 18.29
C ALA A 36 -4.10 -11.74 18.98
N ARG A 37 -5.13 -12.49 18.55
CA ARG A 37 -5.52 -13.75 19.18
C ARG A 37 -4.38 -14.76 19.19
N PRO A 38 -3.99 -15.29 20.37
CA PRO A 38 -3.00 -16.37 20.46
C PRO A 38 -3.42 -17.59 19.64
N ASP A 39 -2.43 -18.32 19.13
CA ASP A 39 -2.65 -19.55 18.38
C ASP A 39 -1.59 -20.58 18.81
N SER A 40 -2.03 -21.71 19.37
CA SER A 40 -1.14 -22.75 19.90
C SER A 40 -0.39 -23.51 18.80
N SER A 41 -0.81 -23.39 17.54
CA SER A 41 -0.11 -24.00 16.42
C SER A 41 1.07 -23.16 15.90
N PHE A 42 1.21 -21.90 16.37
CA PHE A 42 2.33 -21.05 15.96
C PHE A 42 3.66 -21.69 16.32
N ALA A 43 4.45 -21.98 15.30
CA ALA A 43 5.76 -22.62 15.45
C ALA A 43 6.65 -22.28 14.27
N TRP A 44 7.96 -22.34 14.48
CA TRP A 44 8.93 -22.17 13.42
C TRP A 44 10.22 -22.95 13.68
N GLN A 45 10.93 -23.33 12.62
CA GLN A 45 12.22 -23.97 12.69
C GLN A 45 13.10 -23.59 11.51
N VAL A 46 14.40 -23.45 11.74
CA VAL A 46 15.37 -23.24 10.66
C VAL A 46 15.50 -24.53 9.88
N ARG A 47 15.21 -24.49 8.58
CA ARG A 47 15.38 -25.63 7.67
C ARG A 47 16.79 -25.69 7.10
N GLU A 48 17.30 -24.55 6.65
CA GLU A 48 18.55 -24.50 5.88
C GLU A 48 19.22 -23.13 6.01
N LYS A 49 20.56 -23.11 5.85
CA LYS A 49 21.35 -21.90 5.68
C LYS A 49 22.27 -22.08 4.50
N GLN A 50 22.30 -21.11 3.59
CA GLN A 50 23.11 -21.16 2.38
C GLN A 50 23.56 -19.76 1.97
N VAL A 51 24.64 -19.69 1.15
CA VAL A 51 25.06 -18.45 0.52
C VAL A 51 24.53 -18.43 -0.91
N MET A 52 23.73 -17.40 -1.25
CA MET A 52 23.14 -17.23 -2.58
C MET A 52 23.48 -15.81 -3.08
N GLU A 53 24.14 -15.71 -4.25
CA GLU A 53 24.49 -14.43 -4.88
C GLU A 53 25.23 -13.45 -3.92
N GLY A 54 25.94 -13.99 -2.93
CA GLY A 54 26.66 -13.22 -1.92
C GLY A 54 25.84 -12.75 -0.71
N LEU A 55 24.59 -13.21 -0.60
CA LEU A 55 23.76 -13.05 0.59
C LEU A 55 23.80 -14.30 1.45
N ASP A 56 23.82 -14.14 2.78
CA ASP A 56 23.53 -15.25 3.70
C ASP A 56 22.02 -15.43 3.77
N VAL A 57 21.50 -16.53 3.24
CA VAL A 57 20.08 -16.84 3.21
C VAL A 57 19.74 -17.93 4.21
N THR A 58 18.85 -17.65 5.13
CA THR A 58 18.27 -18.64 6.04
C THR A 58 16.84 -18.95 5.60
N THR A 59 16.55 -20.24 5.41
CA THR A 59 15.20 -20.74 5.11
C THR A 59 14.58 -21.30 6.39
N ILE A 60 13.35 -20.89 6.68
CA ILE A 60 12.61 -21.23 7.88
C ILE A 60 11.24 -21.80 7.48
N ASP A 61 10.87 -22.93 8.13
CA ASP A 61 9.51 -23.43 8.13
C ASP A 61 8.71 -22.68 9.18
N LEU A 62 7.63 -22.06 8.77
CA LEU A 62 6.74 -21.29 9.63
C LEU A 62 5.32 -21.85 9.59
N THR A 63 4.77 -22.23 10.74
CA THR A 63 3.33 -22.39 10.93
C THR A 63 2.81 -21.11 11.58
N SER A 64 2.02 -20.31 10.88
CA SER A 64 1.56 -19.01 11.39
C SER A 64 0.35 -19.14 12.31
N GLN A 65 -0.55 -20.06 12.01
CA GLN A 65 -1.82 -20.23 12.72
C GLN A 65 -2.57 -21.49 12.26
N THR A 66 -3.63 -21.80 12.95
CA THR A 66 -4.71 -22.67 12.46
C THR A 66 -5.91 -21.82 12.07
N TRP A 67 -6.37 -21.92 10.82
CA TRP A 67 -7.55 -21.25 10.33
C TRP A 67 -8.54 -22.25 9.78
N ARG A 68 -9.78 -22.24 10.31
CA ARG A 68 -10.85 -23.16 9.89
C ARG A 68 -10.44 -24.64 9.87
N GLY A 69 -9.70 -25.07 10.90
CA GLY A 69 -9.22 -26.44 11.05
C GLY A 69 -7.98 -26.79 10.24
N GLY A 70 -7.55 -25.94 9.31
CA GLY A 70 -6.32 -26.12 8.53
C GLY A 70 -5.13 -25.35 9.13
N ARG A 71 -3.99 -26.01 9.24
CA ARG A 71 -2.72 -25.33 9.60
C ARG A 71 -2.23 -24.51 8.40
N TRP A 72 -1.88 -23.26 8.64
CA TRP A 72 -1.25 -22.40 7.64
C TRP A 72 0.26 -22.44 7.78
N THR A 73 0.89 -22.99 6.75
CA THR A 73 2.34 -23.19 6.71
C THR A 73 2.96 -22.37 5.59
N HIS A 74 4.12 -21.80 5.87
CA HIS A 74 4.83 -20.90 4.98
C HIS A 74 6.30 -21.24 4.94
N THR A 75 6.97 -20.88 3.85
CA THR A 75 8.43 -20.79 3.86
C THR A 75 8.81 -19.32 4.06
N LEU A 76 9.65 -19.03 5.04
CA LEU A 76 10.20 -17.71 5.29
C LEU A 76 11.68 -17.72 4.95
N TYR A 77 12.06 -16.91 3.97
CA TYR A 77 13.46 -16.69 3.61
C TYR A 77 13.94 -15.40 4.28
N ILE A 78 15.11 -15.43 4.92
CA ILE A 78 15.75 -14.24 5.49
C ILE A 78 17.09 -14.07 4.82
N ALA A 79 17.21 -13.04 3.97
CA ALA A 79 18.44 -12.67 3.28
C ALA A 79 19.17 -11.58 4.06
N ARG A 80 20.41 -11.86 4.42
CA ARG A 80 21.30 -10.94 5.12
C ARG A 80 22.42 -10.49 4.18
N PRO A 81 22.60 -9.17 3.95
CA PRO A 81 23.70 -8.66 3.15
C PRO A 81 25.03 -8.83 3.92
N ARG A 82 26.15 -8.86 3.19
CA ARG A 82 27.49 -8.88 3.80
C ARG A 82 27.72 -7.70 4.72
N GLU A 83 27.32 -6.50 4.28
CA GLU A 83 27.39 -5.27 5.06
C GLU A 83 26.00 -4.93 5.62
N LEU A 84 25.73 -5.38 6.82
CA LEU A 84 24.51 -5.09 7.54
C LEU A 84 24.64 -3.75 8.28
N ARG A 85 24.36 -2.65 7.59
CA ARG A 85 24.48 -1.28 8.13
C ARG A 85 23.29 -0.88 9.00
N ASN A 86 22.12 -1.40 8.70
CA ASN A 86 20.85 -1.04 9.34
C ASN A 86 20.21 -2.25 10.03
N PRO A 87 20.81 -2.79 11.10
CA PRO A 87 20.36 -4.02 11.76
C PRO A 87 18.98 -3.90 12.42
N GLY A 88 18.55 -2.71 12.79
CA GLY A 88 17.28 -2.47 13.47
C GLY A 88 16.04 -2.42 12.55
N THR A 89 16.22 -2.45 11.23
CA THR A 89 15.15 -2.39 10.25
C THR A 89 15.23 -3.57 9.30
N ALA A 90 14.10 -4.17 8.95
CA ALA A 90 14.00 -5.22 7.94
C ALA A 90 12.88 -4.91 6.93
N LEU A 91 12.99 -5.38 5.69
CA LEU A 91 11.86 -5.50 4.77
C LEU A 91 11.19 -6.87 4.99
N LEU A 92 9.87 -6.89 5.05
CA LEU A 92 9.06 -8.09 4.88
C LEU A 92 8.32 -8.00 3.54
N GLU A 93 8.69 -8.85 2.60
CA GLU A 93 7.96 -9.05 1.34
C GLU A 93 6.99 -10.20 1.50
N ILE A 94 5.71 -9.95 1.22
CA ILE A 94 4.63 -10.95 1.28
C ILE A 94 4.37 -11.44 -0.14
N THR A 95 4.46 -12.75 -0.38
CA THR A 95 4.26 -13.32 -1.71
C THR A 95 3.56 -14.68 -1.67
N HIS A 96 3.20 -15.19 -2.84
CA HIS A 96 2.75 -16.58 -2.99
C HIS A 96 3.94 -17.54 -3.14
N ALA A 97 4.93 -17.17 -3.93
CA ALA A 97 6.08 -18.02 -4.22
C ALA A 97 7.33 -17.19 -4.51
N VAL A 98 8.49 -17.79 -4.26
CA VAL A 98 9.79 -17.24 -4.66
C VAL A 98 10.34 -18.08 -5.80
N GLY A 99 10.71 -17.41 -6.90
CA GLY A 99 11.43 -18.04 -8.02
C GLY A 99 12.86 -17.53 -8.12
N LYS A 100 13.69 -18.21 -8.92
CA LYS A 100 15.08 -17.77 -9.20
C LYS A 100 15.17 -16.33 -9.68
N LYS A 101 14.12 -15.83 -10.38
CA LYS A 101 14.02 -14.47 -10.89
C LYS A 101 13.84 -13.41 -9.79
N SER A 102 13.45 -13.79 -8.58
CA SER A 102 13.27 -12.86 -7.45
C SER A 102 14.60 -12.50 -6.77
N LEU A 103 15.60 -13.36 -6.87
CA LEU A 103 16.85 -13.20 -6.13
C LEU A 103 17.63 -11.91 -6.44
N PRO A 104 17.75 -11.44 -7.72
CA PRO A 104 18.39 -10.16 -8.01
C PRO A 104 17.71 -8.95 -7.34
N ALA A 105 16.39 -8.95 -7.26
CA ALA A 105 15.64 -7.89 -6.57
C ALA A 105 15.88 -7.94 -5.05
N VAL A 106 15.82 -9.12 -4.44
CA VAL A 106 16.13 -9.32 -3.01
C VAL A 106 17.54 -8.84 -2.69
N LYS A 107 18.52 -9.19 -3.55
CA LYS A 107 19.92 -8.74 -3.40
C LYS A 107 20.02 -7.22 -3.47
N LEU A 108 19.43 -6.60 -4.48
CA LEU A 108 19.43 -5.13 -4.62
C LEU A 108 18.85 -4.45 -3.39
N LEU A 109 17.71 -4.94 -2.89
CA LEU A 109 17.03 -4.41 -1.72
C LEU A 109 17.90 -4.53 -0.48
N ALA A 110 18.50 -5.70 -0.24
CA ALA A 110 19.34 -5.97 0.93
C ALA A 110 20.64 -5.16 0.91
N GLU A 111 21.36 -5.17 -0.21
CA GLU A 111 22.66 -4.48 -0.34
C GLU A 111 22.51 -2.96 -0.30
N ARG A 112 21.51 -2.42 -0.98
CA ARG A 112 21.27 -0.97 -1.01
C ARG A 112 20.86 -0.44 0.37
N SER A 113 19.90 -1.07 1.02
CA SER A 113 19.43 -0.65 2.34
C SER A 113 20.41 -1.00 3.46
N GLY A 114 21.26 -2.00 3.25
CA GLY A 114 22.07 -2.59 4.33
C GLY A 114 21.21 -3.20 5.44
N SER A 115 20.04 -3.70 5.10
CA SER A 115 19.05 -4.27 6.02
C SER A 115 18.78 -5.74 5.69
N LEU A 116 18.16 -6.46 6.63
CA LEU A 116 17.59 -7.77 6.34
C LEU A 116 16.41 -7.63 5.36
N VAL A 117 16.32 -8.58 4.43
CA VAL A 117 15.16 -8.75 3.58
C VAL A 117 14.55 -10.12 3.87
N ALA A 118 13.35 -10.13 4.41
CA ALA A 118 12.58 -11.33 4.69
C ALA A 118 11.50 -11.49 3.62
N VAL A 119 11.29 -12.71 3.12
CA VAL A 119 10.26 -13.03 2.14
C VAL A 119 9.44 -14.18 2.68
N VAL A 120 8.15 -13.94 2.96
CA VAL A 120 7.20 -14.98 3.37
C VAL A 120 6.37 -15.43 2.19
N THR A 121 6.36 -16.75 1.92
CA THR A 121 5.61 -17.37 0.82
C THR A 121 4.30 -17.98 1.29
N ASP A 122 3.53 -18.50 0.33
CA ASP A 122 2.27 -19.22 0.57
C ASP A 122 1.23 -18.38 1.33
N VAL A 123 1.16 -17.08 1.02
CA VAL A 123 0.13 -16.16 1.52
C VAL A 123 -0.80 -15.76 0.38
N PRO A 124 -2.07 -16.26 0.37
CA PRO A 124 -2.69 -17.19 1.29
C PRO A 124 -2.15 -18.62 1.17
N ASN A 125 -2.45 -19.45 2.16
CA ASN A 125 -2.22 -20.89 2.12
C ASN A 125 -3.34 -21.54 1.29
N GLN A 126 -3.05 -21.90 0.06
CA GLN A 126 -4.02 -22.30 -0.98
C GLN A 126 -3.50 -23.49 -1.79
N PRO A 127 -4.40 -24.25 -2.52
CA PRO A 127 -5.83 -24.01 -2.70
C PRO A 127 -6.68 -24.51 -1.52
N LEU A 128 -7.90 -23.95 -1.37
CA LEU A 128 -8.87 -24.35 -0.34
C LEU A 128 -10.30 -24.44 -0.93
N TYR A 129 -11.22 -25.03 -0.20
CA TYR A 129 -12.67 -25.05 -0.49
C TYR A 129 -13.02 -25.37 -1.96
N GLY A 130 -12.67 -26.57 -2.42
CA GLY A 130 -12.96 -27.00 -3.80
C GLY A 130 -11.95 -26.44 -4.81
N ASN A 131 -10.70 -26.43 -4.43
CA ASN A 131 -9.56 -26.02 -5.25
C ASN A 131 -9.56 -24.53 -5.67
N ARG A 132 -10.15 -23.67 -4.81
CA ARG A 132 -10.10 -22.20 -5.02
C ARG A 132 -8.78 -21.63 -4.61
N SER A 133 -8.32 -20.68 -5.40
CA SER A 133 -7.08 -19.92 -5.17
C SER A 133 -7.31 -18.45 -5.49
N GLU A 134 -6.44 -17.59 -4.99
CA GLU A 134 -6.36 -16.18 -5.35
C GLU A 134 -7.70 -15.44 -5.12
N ASP A 135 -8.19 -14.69 -6.12
CA ASP A 135 -9.42 -13.90 -6.05
C ASP A 135 -10.65 -14.78 -5.81
N ALA A 136 -10.72 -15.96 -6.45
CA ALA A 136 -11.79 -16.92 -6.25
C ALA A 136 -11.89 -17.38 -4.78
N LEU A 137 -10.77 -17.52 -4.09
CA LEU A 137 -10.75 -17.88 -2.67
C LEU A 137 -11.18 -16.71 -1.78
N ILE A 138 -10.72 -15.50 -2.05
CA ILE A 138 -11.12 -14.29 -1.31
C ILE A 138 -12.63 -14.06 -1.49
N ALA A 139 -13.12 -14.05 -2.72
CA ALA A 139 -14.52 -13.85 -3.04
C ALA A 139 -15.42 -14.90 -2.36
N TYR A 140 -15.02 -16.19 -2.40
CA TYR A 140 -15.72 -17.24 -1.68
C TYR A 140 -15.79 -16.94 -0.17
N THR A 141 -14.71 -16.49 0.46
CA THR A 141 -14.72 -16.21 1.91
C THR A 141 -15.57 -14.99 2.28
N PHE A 142 -15.69 -14.02 1.38
CA PHE A 142 -16.61 -12.90 1.55
C PHE A 142 -18.08 -13.34 1.44
N ASP A 143 -18.40 -14.21 0.48
CA ASP A 143 -19.73 -14.80 0.34
C ASP A 143 -20.09 -15.65 1.58
N GLN A 144 -19.14 -16.41 2.13
CA GLN A 144 -19.37 -17.17 3.38
C GLN A 144 -19.61 -16.25 4.58
N TYR A 145 -18.89 -15.14 4.68
CA TYR A 145 -19.16 -14.11 5.69
C TYR A 145 -20.59 -13.55 5.54
N LEU A 146 -21.00 -13.18 4.33
CA LEU A 146 -22.34 -12.64 4.10
C LEU A 146 -23.46 -13.64 4.42
N LYS A 147 -23.19 -14.95 4.28
CA LYS A 147 -24.15 -16.02 4.58
C LYS A 147 -24.23 -16.33 6.07
N THR A 148 -23.14 -16.19 6.81
CA THR A 148 -23.04 -16.68 8.19
C THR A 148 -22.95 -15.59 9.24
N GLY A 149 -22.53 -14.38 8.88
CA GLY A 149 -22.20 -13.31 9.80
C GLY A 149 -20.91 -13.52 10.60
N ASP A 150 -20.17 -14.62 10.35
CA ASP A 150 -18.96 -14.94 11.10
C ASP A 150 -17.77 -14.13 10.58
N GLU A 151 -17.35 -13.13 11.35
CA GLU A 151 -16.28 -12.17 11.03
C GLU A 151 -14.89 -12.80 10.90
N THR A 152 -14.74 -14.10 11.21
CA THR A 152 -13.47 -14.83 11.01
C THR A 152 -13.34 -15.46 9.62
N TRP A 153 -14.38 -15.34 8.76
CA TRP A 153 -14.33 -15.86 7.40
C TRP A 153 -13.40 -15.10 6.45
N PRO A 154 -13.35 -13.76 6.44
CA PRO A 154 -12.59 -13.04 5.42
C PRO A 154 -11.12 -13.48 5.38
N LEU A 155 -10.67 -13.95 4.21
CA LEU A 155 -9.33 -14.52 4.00
C LEU A 155 -8.20 -13.53 4.32
N LEU A 156 -8.47 -12.24 4.22
CA LEU A 156 -7.50 -11.18 4.52
C LEU A 156 -7.06 -11.20 6.00
N LEU A 157 -7.88 -11.73 6.92
CA LEU A 157 -7.53 -11.83 8.33
C LEU A 157 -6.36 -12.81 8.55
N PRO A 158 -6.48 -14.10 8.15
CA PRO A 158 -5.35 -15.01 8.28
C PRO A 158 -4.15 -14.63 7.42
N MET A 159 -4.33 -14.00 6.26
CA MET A 159 -3.22 -13.45 5.47
C MET A 159 -2.45 -12.38 6.25
N THR A 160 -3.16 -11.44 6.89
CA THR A 160 -2.53 -10.39 7.71
C THR A 160 -1.81 -10.98 8.92
N LYS A 161 -2.45 -11.95 9.61
CA LYS A 161 -1.81 -12.63 10.74
C LYS A 161 -0.56 -13.39 10.32
N SER A 162 -0.51 -13.99 9.13
CA SER A 162 0.69 -14.64 8.61
C SER A 162 1.86 -13.66 8.45
N ALA A 163 1.60 -12.44 7.94
CA ALA A 163 2.61 -11.39 7.84
C ALA A 163 3.12 -10.95 9.22
N VAL A 164 2.23 -10.76 10.19
CA VAL A 164 2.59 -10.40 11.57
C VAL A 164 3.44 -11.50 12.22
N ARG A 165 3.07 -12.77 12.06
CA ARG A 165 3.84 -13.92 12.56
C ARG A 165 5.20 -14.06 11.88
N ALA A 166 5.30 -13.74 10.58
CA ALA A 166 6.61 -13.69 9.92
C ALA A 166 7.53 -12.62 10.54
N MET A 167 6.99 -11.45 10.90
CA MET A 167 7.77 -10.42 11.63
C MET A 167 8.22 -10.91 13.01
N ASP A 168 7.35 -11.63 13.75
CA ASP A 168 7.70 -12.24 15.04
C ASP A 168 8.89 -13.20 14.89
N VAL A 169 8.86 -14.05 13.85
CA VAL A 169 9.95 -15.00 13.57
C VAL A 169 11.25 -14.30 13.18
N VAL A 170 11.18 -13.26 12.33
CA VAL A 170 12.38 -12.48 11.96
C VAL A 170 13.04 -11.89 13.20
N GLN A 171 12.27 -11.32 14.13
CA GLN A 171 12.79 -10.78 15.39
C GLN A 171 13.40 -11.86 16.28
N ALA A 172 12.71 -12.97 16.47
CA ALA A 172 13.19 -14.08 17.31
C ALA A 172 14.47 -14.71 16.73
N TRP A 173 14.50 -14.95 15.40
CA TRP A 173 15.66 -15.49 14.70
C TRP A 173 16.87 -14.55 14.78
N ALA A 174 16.67 -13.26 14.54
CA ALA A 174 17.74 -12.27 14.58
C ALA A 174 18.33 -12.13 16.00
N LEU A 175 17.49 -12.15 17.03
CA LEU A 175 17.93 -12.06 18.41
C LEU A 175 18.72 -13.31 18.85
N ALA A 176 18.18 -14.50 18.59
CA ALA A 176 18.77 -15.75 19.03
C ALA A 176 20.08 -16.10 18.30
N GLY A 177 20.08 -15.98 16.96
CA GLY A 177 21.19 -16.43 16.12
C GLY A 177 22.24 -15.36 15.81
N GLN A 178 21.86 -14.10 15.75
CA GLN A 178 22.70 -12.99 15.32
C GLN A 178 23.00 -11.98 16.44
N ARG A 179 22.39 -12.14 17.62
CA ARG A 179 22.41 -11.16 18.73
C ARG A 179 22.02 -9.75 18.28
N GLN A 180 21.10 -9.68 17.32
CA GLN A 180 20.68 -8.47 16.65
C GLN A 180 19.21 -8.20 16.95
N LYS A 181 18.86 -6.97 17.26
CA LYS A 181 17.48 -6.55 17.51
C LYS A 181 16.90 -5.90 16.26
N VAL A 182 15.96 -6.57 15.60
CA VAL A 182 15.11 -5.94 14.58
C VAL A 182 13.92 -5.29 15.28
N GLU A 183 13.79 -3.99 15.13
CA GLU A 183 12.74 -3.21 15.82
C GLU A 183 11.60 -2.81 14.90
N ARG A 184 11.90 -2.60 13.61
CA ARG A 184 11.00 -2.00 12.65
C ARG A 184 10.99 -2.76 11.33
N PHE A 185 9.84 -2.70 10.66
CA PHE A 185 9.65 -3.34 9.37
C PHE A 185 9.12 -2.35 8.34
N VAL A 186 9.64 -2.45 7.12
CA VAL A 186 8.95 -2.03 5.92
C VAL A 186 8.20 -3.25 5.39
N VAL A 187 6.93 -3.13 5.11
CA VAL A 187 6.14 -4.25 4.58
C VAL A 187 5.76 -3.98 3.14
N SER A 188 5.92 -4.98 2.27
CA SER A 188 5.60 -4.91 0.85
C SER A 188 4.93 -6.18 0.37
N GLY A 189 4.22 -6.09 -0.73
CA GLY A 189 3.58 -7.22 -1.41
C GLY A 189 2.74 -6.74 -2.58
N ALA A 190 2.50 -7.63 -3.54
CA ALA A 190 1.79 -7.30 -4.77
C ALA A 190 0.36 -7.84 -4.77
N SER A 191 -0.58 -7.10 -5.38
CA SER A 191 -1.97 -7.50 -5.57
C SER A 191 -2.63 -7.82 -4.22
N LYS A 192 -3.19 -9.01 -4.01
CA LYS A 192 -3.76 -9.45 -2.72
C LYS A 192 -2.77 -9.37 -1.55
N ARG A 193 -1.48 -9.51 -1.82
CA ARG A 193 -0.41 -9.36 -0.80
C ARG A 193 -0.13 -7.87 -0.54
N GLY A 194 -0.36 -7.01 -1.53
CA GLY A 194 -0.42 -5.55 -1.33
C GLY A 194 -1.62 -5.14 -0.47
N TRP A 195 -2.76 -5.82 -0.64
CA TRP A 195 -3.91 -5.68 0.26
C TRP A 195 -3.55 -6.09 1.70
N THR A 196 -2.89 -7.25 1.85
CA THR A 196 -2.34 -7.70 3.14
C THR A 196 -1.33 -6.70 3.72
N THR A 197 -0.49 -6.09 2.87
CA THR A 197 0.48 -5.04 3.25
C THR A 197 -0.21 -3.84 3.91
N TRP A 198 -1.30 -3.34 3.32
CA TRP A 198 -2.11 -2.28 3.90
C TRP A 198 -2.64 -2.68 5.29
N LEU A 199 -3.26 -3.86 5.39
CA LEU A 199 -3.86 -4.33 6.64
C LEU A 199 -2.81 -4.60 7.73
N ALA A 200 -1.64 -5.15 7.38
CA ALA A 200 -0.53 -5.31 8.31
C ALA A 200 -0.03 -3.96 8.84
N GLY A 201 0.06 -2.95 7.95
CA GLY A 201 0.41 -1.57 8.34
C GLY A 201 -0.62 -0.91 9.26
N ALA A 202 -1.88 -1.32 9.19
CA ALA A 202 -2.93 -0.79 10.06
C ALA A 202 -2.84 -1.35 11.49
N VAL A 203 -2.44 -2.63 11.66
CA VAL A 203 -2.57 -3.33 12.95
C VAL A 203 -1.26 -3.53 13.70
N ASP A 204 -0.10 -3.45 13.04
CA ASP A 204 1.19 -3.72 13.68
C ASP A 204 2.06 -2.46 13.80
N LYS A 205 2.29 -2.02 15.01
CA LYS A 205 3.07 -0.79 15.32
C LYS A 205 4.55 -0.88 14.97
N ARG A 206 5.09 -2.09 14.69
CA ARG A 206 6.46 -2.27 14.22
C ARG A 206 6.62 -1.85 12.75
N VAL A 207 5.51 -1.71 12.02
CA VAL A 207 5.54 -1.28 10.62
C VAL A 207 5.84 0.20 10.54
N CYS A 208 7.02 0.53 10.06
CA CYS A 208 7.52 1.90 9.93
C CYS A 208 7.41 2.45 8.50
N GLY A 209 6.98 1.63 7.55
CA GLY A 209 6.71 2.00 6.17
C GLY A 209 5.98 0.88 5.45
N ILE A 210 5.14 1.21 4.48
CA ILE A 210 4.48 0.23 3.64
C ILE A 210 4.71 0.53 2.15
N ALA A 211 4.83 -0.52 1.35
CA ALA A 211 4.96 -0.41 -0.10
C ALA A 211 4.01 -1.40 -0.81
N PRO A 212 2.69 -1.15 -0.79
CA PRO A 212 1.73 -1.96 -1.52
C PRO A 212 1.91 -1.79 -3.03
N MET A 213 1.95 -2.91 -3.76
CA MET A 213 2.16 -2.93 -5.20
C MET A 213 0.92 -3.43 -5.93
N VAL A 214 0.58 -2.79 -7.03
CA VAL A 214 -0.51 -3.16 -7.96
C VAL A 214 -1.82 -3.52 -7.24
N ILE A 215 -2.21 -2.66 -6.29
CA ILE A 215 -3.45 -2.76 -5.52
C ILE A 215 -4.05 -1.37 -5.31
N ASP A 216 -4.87 -0.93 -6.25
CA ASP A 216 -5.44 0.42 -6.34
C ASP A 216 -6.95 0.40 -6.06
N MET A 217 -7.35 -0.28 -4.95
CA MET A 217 -8.73 -0.65 -4.67
C MET A 217 -9.34 0.01 -3.42
N LEU A 218 -8.59 0.83 -2.70
CA LEU A 218 -9.09 1.48 -1.49
C LEU A 218 -10.34 2.29 -1.77
N ASN A 219 -11.28 2.31 -0.80
CA ASN A 219 -12.62 2.87 -0.97
C ASN A 219 -13.46 2.07 -1.99
N MET A 220 -13.54 0.75 -1.77
CA MET A 220 -14.12 -0.26 -2.68
C MET A 220 -15.44 0.17 -3.32
N LYS A 221 -16.35 0.78 -2.56
CA LYS A 221 -17.64 1.24 -3.11
C LYS A 221 -17.44 2.33 -4.17
N ALA A 222 -16.62 3.32 -3.91
CA ALA A 222 -16.33 4.39 -4.88
C ALA A 222 -15.63 3.84 -6.13
N GLN A 223 -14.72 2.88 -5.95
CA GLN A 223 -14.03 2.20 -7.06
C GLN A 223 -15.00 1.45 -7.98
N THR A 224 -15.90 0.63 -7.41
CA THR A 224 -16.87 -0.13 -8.21
C THR A 224 -17.86 0.78 -8.93
N GLN A 225 -18.31 1.85 -8.29
CA GLN A 225 -19.18 2.86 -8.93
C GLN A 225 -18.45 3.59 -10.07
N TRP A 226 -17.16 3.92 -9.86
CA TRP A 226 -16.35 4.59 -10.87
C TRP A 226 -16.04 3.69 -12.06
N SER A 227 -15.69 2.42 -11.82
CA SER A 227 -15.51 1.43 -12.88
C SER A 227 -16.77 1.28 -13.75
N GLN A 228 -17.94 1.17 -13.10
CA GLN A 228 -19.23 1.13 -13.82
C GLN A 228 -19.47 2.39 -14.66
N ARG A 229 -19.10 3.57 -14.15
CA ARG A 229 -19.27 4.83 -14.88
C ARG A 229 -18.30 4.94 -16.06
N VAL A 230 -17.06 4.50 -15.89
CA VAL A 230 -15.98 4.65 -16.88
C VAL A 230 -16.05 3.60 -17.97
N TYR A 231 -16.29 2.34 -17.60
CA TYR A 231 -16.25 1.19 -18.52
C TYR A 231 -17.66 0.71 -18.93
N GLY A 232 -18.71 1.17 -18.25
CA GLY A 232 -20.06 0.61 -18.40
C GLY A 232 -20.22 -0.77 -17.75
N SER A 233 -19.18 -1.28 -17.11
CA SER A 233 -19.12 -2.60 -16.45
C SER A 233 -18.03 -2.61 -15.39
N GLN A 234 -17.92 -3.71 -14.68
CA GLN A 234 -16.71 -4.00 -13.89
C GLN A 234 -15.61 -4.58 -14.79
N SER A 235 -14.36 -4.56 -14.32
CA SER A 235 -13.28 -5.26 -15.00
C SER A 235 -13.52 -6.78 -14.97
N GLU A 236 -13.23 -7.45 -16.07
CA GLU A 236 -13.23 -8.92 -16.16
C GLU A 236 -12.26 -9.60 -15.16
N LYS A 237 -11.29 -8.85 -14.64
CA LYS A 237 -10.34 -9.34 -13.65
C LYS A 237 -10.94 -9.54 -12.26
N ILE A 238 -12.14 -9.00 -12.01
CA ILE A 238 -12.86 -9.20 -10.76
C ILE A 238 -14.12 -10.07 -10.92
N ASN A 239 -14.18 -10.90 -11.98
CA ASN A 239 -15.32 -11.79 -12.21
C ASN A 239 -15.60 -12.71 -11.02
N ASP A 240 -14.57 -13.18 -10.31
CA ASP A 240 -14.75 -13.97 -9.09
C ASP A 240 -15.66 -13.30 -8.05
N TYR A 241 -15.68 -11.98 -8.00
CA TYR A 241 -16.52 -11.19 -7.09
C TYR A 241 -17.88 -10.86 -7.71
N THR A 242 -17.93 -10.51 -9.00
CA THR A 242 -19.18 -10.16 -9.68
C THR A 242 -20.07 -11.38 -9.87
N ASP A 243 -19.52 -12.55 -10.17
CA ASP A 243 -20.26 -13.81 -10.35
C ASP A 243 -20.96 -14.26 -9.05
N LEU A 244 -20.48 -13.83 -7.89
CA LEU A 244 -21.11 -14.03 -6.59
C LEU A 244 -22.05 -12.90 -6.18
N GLY A 245 -22.25 -11.91 -7.06
CA GLY A 245 -23.11 -10.75 -6.81
C GLY A 245 -22.60 -9.88 -5.64
N LEU A 246 -21.28 -9.84 -5.38
CA LEU A 246 -20.72 -9.08 -4.26
C LEU A 246 -20.68 -7.58 -4.54
N VAL A 247 -20.53 -7.20 -5.80
CA VAL A 247 -20.49 -5.78 -6.21
C VAL A 247 -21.86 -5.13 -6.08
N GLU A 248 -22.93 -5.84 -6.41
CA GLU A 248 -24.31 -5.36 -6.32
C GLU A 248 -24.77 -5.19 -4.86
N LYS A 249 -24.08 -5.85 -3.93
CA LYS A 249 -24.40 -5.86 -2.50
C LYS A 249 -23.71 -4.74 -1.70
N MET A 250 -22.97 -3.83 -2.35
CA MET A 250 -22.12 -2.84 -1.66
C MET A 250 -22.84 -1.99 -0.60
N ASP A 251 -24.16 -1.81 -0.71
CA ASP A 251 -24.97 -1.02 0.23
C ASP A 251 -25.69 -1.85 1.29
N LEU A 252 -25.63 -3.17 1.23
CA LEU A 252 -26.19 -4.02 2.29
C LEU A 252 -25.43 -3.84 3.60
N PRO A 253 -26.12 -3.81 4.76
CA PRO A 253 -25.47 -3.62 6.06
C PRO A 253 -24.33 -4.60 6.32
N GLU A 254 -24.46 -5.86 5.91
CA GLU A 254 -23.44 -6.91 6.04
C GLU A 254 -22.19 -6.58 5.21
N MET A 255 -22.37 -6.09 3.97
CA MET A 255 -21.27 -5.69 3.11
C MET A 255 -20.59 -4.42 3.62
N VAL A 256 -21.34 -3.48 4.18
CA VAL A 256 -20.77 -2.29 4.86
C VAL A 256 -19.88 -2.72 6.02
N ARG A 257 -20.32 -3.71 6.83
CA ARG A 257 -19.50 -4.27 7.91
C ARG A 257 -18.28 -5.01 7.37
N LEU A 258 -18.43 -5.84 6.32
CA LEU A 258 -17.32 -6.53 5.66
C LEU A 258 -16.25 -5.54 5.16
N ARG A 259 -16.66 -4.48 4.49
CA ARG A 259 -15.74 -3.41 4.05
C ARG A 259 -15.08 -2.72 5.24
N GLY A 260 -15.78 -2.59 6.36
CA GLY A 260 -15.18 -2.12 7.62
C GLY A 260 -14.01 -2.97 8.09
N ILE A 261 -14.03 -4.27 7.78
CA ILE A 261 -13.00 -5.25 8.17
C ILE A 261 -11.86 -5.33 7.14
N VAL A 262 -12.20 -5.35 5.84
CA VAL A 262 -11.24 -5.71 4.79
C VAL A 262 -10.78 -4.54 3.92
N ASP A 263 -11.56 -3.47 3.78
CA ASP A 263 -11.16 -2.31 2.98
C ASP A 263 -10.13 -1.46 3.75
N PRO A 264 -8.88 -1.34 3.26
CA PRO A 264 -7.87 -0.53 3.93
C PRO A 264 -8.29 0.93 4.11
N TYR A 265 -9.22 1.43 3.29
CA TYR A 265 -9.77 2.78 3.44
C TYR A 265 -10.44 3.00 4.81
N SER A 266 -10.98 1.95 5.42
CA SER A 266 -11.56 1.99 6.76
C SER A 266 -10.52 2.30 7.84
N TYR A 267 -9.27 1.93 7.60
CA TYR A 267 -8.12 2.13 8.50
C TYR A 267 -7.25 3.35 8.13
N ARG A 268 -7.68 4.19 7.19
CA ARG A 268 -6.84 5.26 6.60
C ARG A 268 -6.18 6.17 7.63
N ALA A 269 -6.85 6.45 8.75
CA ALA A 269 -6.31 7.28 9.83
C ALA A 269 -5.10 6.63 10.55
N ALA A 270 -4.98 5.30 10.52
CA ALA A 270 -3.86 4.57 11.11
C ALA A 270 -2.58 4.63 10.24
N PHE A 271 -2.69 4.96 8.96
CA PHE A 271 -1.54 5.00 8.06
C PHE A 271 -0.71 6.27 8.22
N THR A 272 -0.18 6.50 9.41
CA THR A 272 0.67 7.66 9.71
C THR A 272 2.13 7.46 9.26
N MET A 273 2.55 6.20 9.05
CA MET A 273 3.87 5.86 8.52
C MET A 273 3.99 6.26 7.04
N PRO A 274 5.22 6.46 6.53
CA PRO A 274 5.48 6.61 5.10
C PRO A 274 4.93 5.44 4.27
N LYS A 275 4.33 5.76 3.15
CA LYS A 275 3.79 4.77 2.21
C LYS A 275 4.19 5.09 0.78
N LEU A 276 4.62 4.05 0.04
CA LEU A 276 4.97 4.11 -1.37
C LEU A 276 4.02 3.20 -2.16
N LEU A 277 3.17 3.79 -2.99
CA LEU A 277 2.30 3.03 -3.88
C LEU A 277 3.02 2.79 -5.20
N LEU A 278 3.15 1.52 -5.59
CA LEU A 278 3.73 1.12 -6.88
C LEU A 278 2.62 0.56 -7.78
N LEU A 279 2.22 1.32 -8.79
CA LEU A 279 1.06 1.05 -9.63
C LEU A 279 1.45 0.97 -11.10
N GLY A 280 0.61 0.39 -11.94
CA GLY A 280 0.79 0.33 -13.38
C GLY A 280 -0.28 1.14 -14.11
N THR A 281 0.13 1.92 -15.12
CA THR A 281 -0.82 2.73 -15.90
C THR A 281 -1.76 1.92 -16.78
N ASN A 282 -1.43 0.65 -17.02
CA ASN A 282 -2.20 -0.29 -17.85
C ASN A 282 -2.69 -1.51 -17.03
N ASP A 283 -2.81 -1.34 -15.70
CA ASP A 283 -3.31 -2.42 -14.84
C ASP A 283 -4.76 -2.75 -15.23
N PRO A 284 -5.06 -4.00 -15.61
CA PRO A 284 -6.41 -4.35 -16.07
C PRO A 284 -7.46 -4.40 -14.95
N TYR A 285 -7.06 -4.36 -13.68
CA TYR A 285 -7.99 -4.44 -12.54
C TYR A 285 -8.70 -3.12 -12.24
N TRP A 286 -8.05 -1.99 -12.50
CA TRP A 286 -8.47 -0.67 -12.03
C TRP A 286 -8.63 0.33 -13.16
N THR A 287 -9.41 1.38 -12.93
CA THR A 287 -9.36 2.56 -13.80
C THR A 287 -8.02 3.27 -13.61
N VAL A 288 -7.50 3.88 -14.66
CA VAL A 288 -6.17 4.52 -14.64
C VAL A 288 -6.06 5.65 -13.61
N ASP A 289 -7.20 6.23 -13.23
CA ASP A 289 -7.35 7.32 -12.26
C ASP A 289 -7.97 6.88 -10.92
N ALA A 290 -7.90 5.58 -10.60
CA ALA A 290 -8.47 4.98 -9.37
C ALA A 290 -7.99 5.66 -8.09
N LEU A 291 -6.74 6.12 -8.07
CA LEU A 291 -6.10 6.80 -6.94
C LEU A 291 -6.89 8.04 -6.45
N ARG A 292 -7.67 8.68 -7.32
CA ARG A 292 -8.54 9.83 -7.00
C ARG A 292 -9.53 9.58 -5.86
N HIS A 293 -9.90 8.31 -5.62
CA HIS A 293 -10.92 7.94 -4.64
C HIS A 293 -10.40 7.84 -3.21
N TYR A 294 -9.09 7.91 -3.01
CA TYR A 294 -8.54 7.74 -1.67
C TYR A 294 -7.24 8.51 -1.39
N TRP A 295 -6.54 9.03 -2.42
CA TRP A 295 -5.26 9.70 -2.21
C TRP A 295 -5.34 10.82 -1.19
N ASP A 296 -6.30 11.73 -1.32
CA ASP A 296 -6.40 12.90 -0.45
C ASP A 296 -6.76 12.54 1.00
N ALA A 297 -7.47 11.43 1.19
CA ALA A 297 -7.84 10.92 2.50
C ALA A 297 -6.71 10.20 3.26
N LEU A 298 -5.60 9.86 2.58
CA LEU A 298 -4.44 9.24 3.20
C LEU A 298 -3.58 10.30 3.90
N PRO A 299 -3.15 10.09 5.16
CA PRO A 299 -2.18 10.97 5.82
C PRO A 299 -0.82 10.98 5.08
N ALA A 300 -0.09 12.08 5.19
CA ALA A 300 1.30 12.14 4.78
C ALA A 300 2.21 11.37 5.79
N PRO A 301 3.41 10.95 5.40
CA PRO A 301 4.03 10.98 4.07
C PRO A 301 3.46 9.92 3.15
N LYS A 302 3.17 10.29 1.91
CA LYS A 302 2.64 9.38 0.89
C LYS A 302 3.30 9.65 -0.46
N LEU A 303 3.73 8.58 -1.13
CA LEU A 303 4.44 8.58 -2.39
C LEU A 303 3.72 7.66 -3.37
N VAL A 304 3.80 7.97 -4.64
CA VAL A 304 3.33 7.09 -5.71
C VAL A 304 4.33 7.06 -6.86
N TYR A 305 4.51 5.90 -7.44
CA TYR A 305 5.11 5.71 -8.74
C TYR A 305 4.17 4.87 -9.60
N GLN A 306 3.60 5.49 -10.61
CA GLN A 306 2.81 4.83 -11.64
C GLN A 306 3.71 4.47 -12.80
N ALA A 307 4.05 3.19 -12.95
CA ALA A 307 4.94 2.71 -14.00
C ALA A 307 4.23 2.79 -15.36
N PRO A 308 4.72 3.62 -16.31
CA PRO A 308 4.09 3.77 -17.60
C PRO A 308 4.20 2.48 -18.44
N ASN A 309 3.17 2.18 -19.22
CA ASN A 309 3.08 0.99 -20.07
C ASN A 309 3.22 -0.34 -19.31
N ALA A 310 2.98 -0.34 -18.01
CA ALA A 310 3.03 -1.53 -17.19
C ALA A 310 1.63 -1.90 -16.70
N GLY A 311 1.28 -3.18 -16.80
CA GLY A 311 0.04 -3.76 -16.28
C GLY A 311 0.21 -4.24 -14.84
N HIS A 312 -0.48 -5.34 -14.48
CA HIS A 312 -0.50 -5.91 -13.11
C HIS A 312 0.86 -6.44 -12.62
N GLY A 313 1.88 -6.47 -13.46
CA GLY A 313 3.27 -6.79 -13.10
C GLY A 313 4.15 -5.56 -12.81
N ALA A 314 3.59 -4.36 -12.70
CA ALA A 314 4.32 -3.09 -12.58
C ALA A 314 5.35 -3.07 -11.44
N GLY A 315 5.06 -3.72 -10.31
CA GLY A 315 5.98 -3.83 -9.18
C GLY A 315 7.32 -4.52 -9.49
N ASN A 316 7.37 -5.32 -10.56
CA ASN A 316 8.57 -6.04 -11.01
C ASN A 316 9.36 -5.30 -12.09
N THR A 317 8.92 -4.10 -12.50
CA THR A 317 9.71 -3.31 -13.45
C THR A 317 11.01 -2.82 -12.80
N PRO A 318 12.11 -2.69 -13.57
CA PRO A 318 13.38 -2.24 -13.00
C PRO A 318 13.26 -0.92 -12.23
N ASP A 319 12.48 0.03 -12.75
CA ASP A 319 12.28 1.33 -12.12
C ASP A 319 11.47 1.23 -10.81
N ALA A 320 10.46 0.34 -10.74
CA ALA A 320 9.70 0.09 -9.52
C ALA A 320 10.58 -0.56 -8.43
N VAL A 321 11.40 -1.55 -8.81
CA VAL A 321 12.35 -2.20 -7.88
C VAL A 321 13.39 -1.20 -7.37
N GLN A 322 13.92 -0.33 -8.24
CA GLN A 322 14.85 0.74 -7.84
C GLN A 322 14.19 1.74 -6.87
N THR A 323 12.93 2.09 -7.14
CA THR A 323 12.15 3.01 -6.29
C THR A 323 11.85 2.38 -4.93
N LEU A 324 11.48 1.09 -4.90
CA LEU A 324 11.30 0.34 -3.64
C LEU A 324 12.61 0.26 -2.85
N ALA A 325 13.74 -0.01 -3.52
CA ALA A 325 15.05 -0.07 -2.88
C ALA A 325 15.44 1.28 -2.25
N ALA A 326 15.18 2.39 -2.94
CA ALA A 326 15.42 3.72 -2.41
C ALA A 326 14.50 4.03 -1.21
N PHE A 327 13.23 3.66 -1.28
CA PHE A 327 12.29 3.81 -0.18
C PHE A 327 12.71 3.00 1.04
N LEU A 328 13.07 1.72 0.87
CA LEU A 328 13.58 0.88 1.95
C LEU A 328 14.84 1.48 2.58
N GLN A 329 15.78 1.97 1.77
CA GLN A 329 16.98 2.64 2.27
C GLN A 329 16.62 3.86 3.13
N MET A 330 15.71 4.74 2.66
CA MET A 330 15.27 5.91 3.43
C MET A 330 14.68 5.50 4.78
N MET A 331 13.84 4.45 4.81
CA MET A 331 13.26 3.95 6.06
C MET A 331 14.30 3.34 6.99
N ALA A 332 15.27 2.62 6.45
CA ALA A 332 16.37 2.03 7.20
C ALA A 332 17.30 3.10 7.81
N ASP A 333 17.64 4.10 7.01
CA ASP A 333 18.48 5.24 7.40
C ASP A 333 17.72 6.30 8.23
N ARG A 334 16.42 6.08 8.50
CA ARG A 334 15.50 7.03 9.19
C ARG A 334 15.44 8.41 8.52
N GLN A 335 15.56 8.42 7.20
CA GLN A 335 15.45 9.62 6.40
C GLN A 335 13.99 9.86 5.99
N ALA A 336 13.57 11.12 6.02
CA ALA A 336 12.26 11.49 5.51
C ALA A 336 12.22 11.29 3.98
N PRO A 337 11.19 10.61 3.44
CA PRO A 337 10.99 10.54 2.00
C PRO A 337 10.68 11.92 1.42
N PRO A 338 10.88 12.14 0.10
CA PRO A 338 10.53 13.40 -0.53
C PRO A 338 9.04 13.70 -0.37
N GLN A 339 8.74 14.98 -0.20
CA GLN A 339 7.36 15.46 -0.23
C GLN A 339 7.07 16.02 -1.63
N MET A 340 6.14 15.38 -2.32
CA MET A 340 5.65 15.87 -3.61
C MET A 340 4.22 16.37 -3.45
N THR A 341 3.96 17.51 -4.05
CA THR A 341 2.61 18.10 -4.19
C THR A 341 2.34 18.40 -5.66
N TRP A 342 1.08 18.38 -6.03
CA TRP A 342 0.69 18.67 -7.41
C TRP A 342 -0.68 19.32 -7.51
N GLN A 343 -0.88 19.98 -8.63
CA GLN A 343 -2.16 20.50 -9.08
C GLN A 343 -2.42 19.91 -10.47
N LEU A 344 -3.57 19.27 -10.61
CA LEU A 344 -4.04 18.68 -11.85
C LEU A 344 -5.34 19.37 -12.25
N LYS A 345 -5.47 19.73 -13.53
CA LYS A 345 -6.71 20.23 -14.13
C LYS A 345 -7.03 19.34 -15.31
N GLY A 346 -8.29 18.87 -15.42
CA GLY A 346 -8.74 17.94 -16.44
C GLY A 346 -9.69 18.53 -17.48
N ASP A 347 -10.20 19.75 -17.26
CA ASP A 347 -11.13 20.44 -18.14
C ASP A 347 -10.42 21.34 -19.19
N SER A 348 -11.16 22.30 -19.74
CA SER A 348 -10.59 23.28 -20.66
C SER A 348 -9.36 23.95 -20.04
N GLY A 349 -8.19 23.77 -20.66
CA GLY A 349 -6.90 24.17 -20.10
C GLY A 349 -6.29 23.09 -19.18
N ALA A 350 -6.42 21.82 -19.56
CA ALA A 350 -5.79 20.70 -18.85
C ALA A 350 -4.31 20.95 -18.60
N SER A 351 -3.85 20.70 -17.39
CA SER A 351 -2.48 20.98 -16.99
C SER A 351 -2.05 20.20 -15.76
N VAL A 352 -0.74 20.03 -15.61
CA VAL A 352 -0.10 19.51 -14.41
C VAL A 352 0.96 20.49 -13.94
N THR A 353 0.97 20.77 -12.65
CA THR A 353 2.10 21.39 -11.94
C THR A 353 2.50 20.45 -10.81
N VAL A 354 3.77 20.08 -10.77
CA VAL A 354 4.34 19.23 -9.72
C VAL A 354 5.48 19.97 -9.01
N SER A 355 5.52 19.87 -7.68
CA SER A 355 6.58 20.44 -6.85
C SER A 355 7.08 19.40 -5.85
N ALA A 356 8.36 19.47 -5.51
CA ALA A 356 9.01 18.61 -4.52
C ALA A 356 9.82 19.46 -3.53
N ASP A 357 10.05 18.92 -2.33
CA ASP A 357 10.87 19.54 -1.28
C ASP A 357 12.38 19.45 -1.54
N ARG A 358 12.77 18.80 -2.63
CA ARG A 358 14.17 18.60 -3.03
C ARG A 358 14.32 18.57 -4.56
N PRO A 359 15.53 18.88 -5.08
CA PRO A 359 15.76 18.89 -6.52
C PRO A 359 15.59 17.52 -7.17
N ALA A 360 14.88 17.48 -8.28
CA ALA A 360 14.86 16.37 -9.21
C ALA A 360 15.98 16.49 -10.25
N LYS A 361 16.47 15.36 -10.75
CA LYS A 361 17.41 15.31 -11.89
C LYS A 361 16.70 15.48 -13.23
N ARG A 362 15.43 15.11 -13.29
CA ARG A 362 14.63 15.08 -14.52
C ARG A 362 13.15 15.15 -14.18
N ALA A 363 12.38 15.78 -15.05
CA ALA A 363 10.92 15.72 -15.03
C ALA A 363 10.40 15.35 -16.42
N LEU A 364 9.33 14.54 -16.46
CA LEU A 364 8.65 14.09 -17.67
C LEU A 364 7.15 14.36 -17.56
N LEU A 365 6.52 14.73 -18.67
CA LEU A 365 5.10 14.57 -18.87
C LEU A 365 4.86 13.26 -19.61
N TRP A 366 4.08 12.37 -19.02
CA TRP A 366 3.56 11.18 -19.66
C TRP A 366 2.12 11.42 -20.12
N THR A 367 1.78 10.97 -21.33
CA THR A 367 0.44 11.06 -21.91
C THR A 367 0.08 9.79 -22.64
N ALA A 368 -1.21 9.45 -22.59
CA ALA A 368 -1.80 8.38 -23.40
C ALA A 368 -3.14 8.86 -23.95
N HIS A 369 -3.50 8.42 -25.16
CA HIS A 369 -4.79 8.70 -25.77
C HIS A 369 -5.62 7.43 -25.93
N SER A 370 -6.94 7.56 -25.75
CA SER A 370 -7.90 6.49 -26.00
C SER A 370 -9.21 7.09 -26.54
N SER A 371 -9.90 6.36 -27.44
CA SER A 371 -11.22 6.75 -27.95
C SER A 371 -12.30 6.67 -26.87
N THR A 372 -12.08 5.87 -25.84
CA THR A 372 -12.89 5.74 -24.64
C THR A 372 -12.09 6.12 -23.43
N ARG A 373 -12.68 6.09 -22.21
CA ARG A 373 -11.92 6.32 -20.98
C ARG A 373 -11.18 5.08 -20.48
N ASP A 374 -11.12 4.03 -21.27
CA ASP A 374 -10.37 2.81 -21.01
C ASP A 374 -8.93 2.92 -21.56
N PHE A 375 -7.96 3.00 -20.65
CA PHE A 375 -6.53 3.12 -20.97
C PHE A 375 -5.74 1.82 -20.78
N ARG A 376 -6.42 0.70 -20.49
CA ARG A 376 -5.76 -0.58 -20.22
C ARG A 376 -4.88 -1.06 -21.38
N GLN A 377 -5.21 -0.70 -22.62
CA GLN A 377 -4.45 -1.02 -23.83
C GLN A 377 -3.75 0.20 -24.47
N ALA A 378 -3.82 1.36 -23.83
CA ALA A 378 -3.23 2.57 -24.37
C ALA A 378 -1.70 2.55 -24.29
N THR A 379 -1.04 3.17 -25.25
CA THR A 379 0.41 3.37 -25.21
C THR A 379 0.73 4.73 -24.62
N TRP A 380 1.54 4.73 -23.57
CA TRP A 380 2.02 5.94 -22.94
C TRP A 380 3.31 6.42 -23.59
N SER A 381 3.35 7.68 -23.95
CA SER A 381 4.54 8.39 -24.47
C SER A 381 4.92 9.53 -23.54
N ASN A 382 6.15 9.99 -23.61
CA ASN A 382 6.61 11.06 -22.76
C ASN A 382 7.34 12.15 -23.52
N ARG A 383 7.40 13.35 -22.91
CA ARG A 383 8.30 14.42 -23.25
C ARG A 383 8.95 15.01 -22.01
N SER A 384 10.15 15.54 -22.17
CA SER A 384 10.84 16.24 -21.09
C SER A 384 10.11 17.52 -20.70
N LEU A 385 10.12 17.81 -19.41
CA LEU A 385 9.68 19.09 -18.84
C LEU A 385 10.90 19.88 -18.37
N ALA A 386 10.84 21.19 -18.54
CA ALA A 386 11.81 22.07 -17.92
C ALA A 386 11.68 22.01 -16.40
N LEU A 387 12.81 21.88 -15.73
CA LEU A 387 12.88 22.02 -14.28
C LEU A 387 13.02 23.50 -13.92
N GLU A 388 12.15 23.96 -13.05
CA GLU A 388 12.06 25.30 -12.52
C GLU A 388 12.44 25.30 -11.04
N ALA A 389 12.61 26.48 -10.44
CA ALA A 389 12.87 26.67 -9.01
C ALA A 389 14.00 25.73 -8.51
N GLU A 390 15.16 25.82 -9.13
CA GLU A 390 16.35 25.00 -8.78
C GLU A 390 16.10 23.49 -8.82
N GLY A 391 15.24 23.04 -9.75
CA GLY A 391 14.93 21.64 -9.94
C GLY A 391 13.80 21.10 -9.09
N THR A 392 13.12 21.93 -8.31
CA THR A 392 12.06 21.47 -7.39
C THR A 392 10.65 21.56 -8.00
N ARG A 393 10.49 22.13 -9.19
CA ARG A 393 9.19 22.31 -9.84
C ARG A 393 9.24 21.98 -11.33
N ALA A 394 8.13 21.46 -11.85
CA ALA A 394 7.89 21.36 -13.30
C ALA A 394 6.40 21.55 -13.58
N SER A 395 6.08 22.09 -14.75
CA SER A 395 4.70 22.31 -15.18
C SER A 395 4.51 22.06 -16.67
N ALA A 396 3.29 21.69 -17.04
CA ALA A 396 2.91 21.48 -18.43
C ALA A 396 1.43 21.75 -18.65
N ALA A 397 1.12 22.37 -19.78
CA ALA A 397 -0.21 22.30 -20.37
C ALA A 397 -0.36 20.98 -21.14
N VAL A 398 -1.57 20.43 -21.13
CA VAL A 398 -1.98 19.23 -21.86
C VAL A 398 -3.10 19.60 -22.81
N ALA A 399 -2.94 19.26 -24.08
CA ALA A 399 -3.99 19.53 -25.06
C ALA A 399 -5.22 18.68 -24.77
N THR A 400 -6.37 19.29 -24.68
CA THR A 400 -7.64 18.58 -24.67
C THR A 400 -7.87 17.93 -26.04
N PRO A 401 -8.11 16.61 -26.12
CA PRO A 401 -8.29 15.95 -27.41
C PRO A 401 -9.59 16.41 -28.07
N THR A 402 -9.60 16.46 -29.40
CA THR A 402 -10.80 16.74 -30.17
C THR A 402 -11.81 15.61 -30.14
N ASN A 403 -11.32 14.37 -29.96
CA ASN A 403 -12.11 13.15 -29.82
C ASN A 403 -11.48 12.25 -28.75
N GLY A 404 -12.32 11.52 -28.01
CA GLY A 404 -11.86 10.61 -26.98
C GLY A 404 -11.30 11.32 -25.75
N PHE A 405 -10.31 10.71 -25.14
CA PHE A 405 -9.74 11.10 -23.85
C PHE A 405 -8.21 11.05 -23.86
N THR A 406 -7.60 11.94 -23.12
CA THR A 406 -6.15 11.93 -22.85
C THR A 406 -5.92 11.75 -21.36
N ALA A 407 -5.21 10.67 -20.98
CA ALA A 407 -4.67 10.52 -19.63
C ALA A 407 -3.28 11.11 -19.55
N PHE A 408 -2.93 11.74 -18.42
CA PHE A 408 -1.63 12.37 -18.24
C PHE A 408 -1.17 12.37 -16.78
N MET A 409 0.14 12.38 -16.58
CA MET A 409 0.80 12.54 -15.28
C MET A 409 2.18 13.14 -15.43
N ALA A 410 2.71 13.74 -14.39
CA ALA A 410 4.11 14.14 -14.31
C ALA A 410 4.91 13.08 -13.54
N GLU A 411 6.12 12.79 -14.00
CA GLU A 411 7.12 11.95 -13.32
C GLU A 411 8.34 12.81 -12.98
N MET A 412 8.86 12.65 -11.76
CA MET A 412 10.13 13.24 -11.34
C MET A 412 11.12 12.14 -10.95
N THR A 413 12.37 12.27 -11.41
CA THR A 413 13.48 11.38 -11.07
C THR A 413 14.40 12.06 -10.07
N PHE A 414 14.62 11.41 -8.92
CA PHE A 414 15.47 11.92 -7.85
C PHE A 414 16.76 11.10 -7.72
N ALA A 415 17.83 11.75 -7.25
CA ALA A 415 19.03 11.05 -6.82
C ALA A 415 18.79 10.32 -5.50
N THR A 416 19.42 9.16 -5.32
CA THR A 416 19.60 8.59 -3.97
C THR A 416 20.61 9.42 -3.16
N ALA A 417 20.64 9.23 -1.85
CA ALA A 417 21.59 9.94 -0.98
C ALA A 417 23.05 9.75 -1.39
N SER A 418 23.42 8.61 -1.97
CA SER A 418 24.77 8.36 -2.50
C SER A 418 25.05 9.08 -3.82
N GLY A 419 24.02 9.59 -4.50
CA GLY A 419 24.11 10.18 -5.86
C GLY A 419 24.38 9.17 -6.99
N LYS A 420 24.70 7.92 -6.67
CA LYS A 420 25.06 6.87 -7.64
C LYS A 420 23.87 6.32 -8.40
N ASP A 421 22.72 6.29 -7.76
CA ASP A 421 21.48 5.74 -8.29
C ASP A 421 20.37 6.80 -8.32
N SER A 422 19.24 6.42 -8.88
CA SER A 422 18.05 7.26 -8.91
C SER A 422 16.80 6.44 -8.68
N TYR A 423 15.72 7.10 -8.30
CA TYR A 423 14.39 6.55 -8.15
C TYR A 423 13.35 7.51 -8.73
N ARG A 424 12.17 7.00 -9.01
CA ARG A 424 11.13 7.75 -9.70
C ARG A 424 9.88 7.85 -8.83
N LEU A 425 9.25 9.01 -8.87
CA LEU A 425 7.94 9.26 -8.30
C LEU A 425 7.08 9.96 -9.34
N SER A 426 5.77 9.79 -9.26
CA SER A 426 4.84 10.43 -10.18
C SER A 426 3.74 11.18 -9.42
N THR A 427 2.98 11.99 -10.14
CA THR A 427 1.66 12.42 -9.70
C THR A 427 0.66 11.27 -9.85
N GLN A 428 -0.55 11.41 -9.34
CA GLN A 428 -1.66 10.60 -9.83
C GLN A 428 -1.94 10.90 -11.31
N VAL A 429 -2.62 9.97 -11.99
CA VAL A 429 -3.09 10.21 -13.36
C VAL A 429 -4.34 11.09 -13.33
N GLN A 430 -4.38 12.03 -14.23
CA GLN A 430 -5.57 12.83 -14.57
C GLN A 430 -6.02 12.50 -15.99
N VAL A 431 -7.32 12.55 -16.23
CA VAL A 431 -7.92 12.31 -17.55
C VAL A 431 -8.70 13.54 -18.00
N THR A 432 -8.50 13.96 -19.25
CA THR A 432 -9.21 15.06 -19.88
C THR A 432 -9.94 14.59 -21.16
N PRO A 433 -11.16 15.03 -21.47
CA PRO A 433 -12.04 15.78 -20.58
C PRO A 433 -12.45 14.96 -19.35
N GLU A 434 -12.89 15.64 -18.30
CA GLU A 434 -13.55 14.96 -17.17
C GLU A 434 -14.95 14.46 -17.53
N LEU A 435 -15.53 13.54 -16.74
CA LEU A 435 -16.89 13.00 -16.94
C LEU A 435 -17.92 13.79 -16.13
#